data_08d607c15af9922ae265c8c2534c8c8a
#
_entry.id   08d607c15af9922ae265c8c2534c8c8a
#
_cell.length_a   1.000
_cell.length_b   1.000
_cell.length_c   1.000
_cell.angle_alpha   90.00
_cell.angle_beta   90.00
_cell.angle_gamma   90.00
#
_symmetry.space_group_name_H-M   'P 1'
#
loop_
_entity.id
_entity.type
_entity.pdbx_description
1 polymer ?
#
loop_
_entity_poly.entity_id
_entity_poly.type
_entity_poly.pdbx_seq_one_letter_code
_entity_poly.pdbx_strand_id
1 'polypeptide(L)'
;MITDAREAVVLRQIRWRILPLLFAGYFAAYIDRVNVGFAALTMNPALGLSATQYGLGGGLFFAGYVAFGVPSNLVLARLGARVWLPLIMVAWALASLLNAWATGPASFYAIRLVLGVAEAGLYPGLLYVLTEWLPGRYRVRMITLLVLSTPFSIMLGSLISQPILRMEGVGGLAGWQWLFLLQALPTMALALIFYLTMPDSPATARWLSAENRRWLVEQLARERGKREQIGRFSVKDALTNSTVWLVGLAGLGINAAAYGLILFLPQMIHALGVSAAMTPLVNALPFAVCAVVMVPWAAHSDRCMERNWHAAIPAAMAGLALIACAVLNNPMLVLIALSIGVTGIFCYAAVFWAVPSSMLTGAAAAAGLALVNTVANVGSFAGPYALGWVKDATGSFSLGIVALGLGPLVAAVIAASLRAATRYEKAGTA
;
A
#
# COMPACT_ATOMS: atom_id res chain seq x y z
N MET A 1 2.83 -11.88 -36.52
CA MET A 1 1.52 -11.24 -36.82
C MET A 1 0.31 -11.98 -36.26
N ILE A 2 0.06 -13.29 -36.49
CA ILE A 2 -1.12 -14.00 -35.92
C ILE A 2 -1.01 -14.13 -34.39
N THR A 3 0.17 -14.37 -33.87
CA THR A 3 0.44 -14.47 -32.41
C THR A 3 0.17 -13.16 -31.70
N ASP A 4 0.53 -12.03 -32.31
CA ASP A 4 0.33 -10.69 -31.72
C ASP A 4 -1.16 -10.29 -31.65
N ALA A 5 -1.95 -10.64 -32.69
CA ALA A 5 -3.38 -10.36 -32.71
C ALA A 5 -4.15 -11.18 -31.64
N ARG A 6 -3.80 -12.48 -31.49
CA ARG A 6 -4.41 -13.34 -30.46
C ARG A 6 -4.06 -12.86 -29.06
N GLU A 7 -2.82 -12.56 -28.81
CA GLU A 7 -2.35 -12.03 -27.53
C GLU A 7 -3.10 -10.76 -27.15
N ALA A 8 -3.24 -9.80 -28.06
CA ALA A 8 -3.98 -8.58 -27.84
C ALA A 8 -5.45 -8.83 -27.44
N VAL A 9 -6.12 -9.82 -28.07
CA VAL A 9 -7.49 -10.22 -27.74
C VAL A 9 -7.56 -10.80 -26.32
N VAL A 10 -6.68 -11.76 -25.99
CA VAL A 10 -6.66 -12.41 -24.67
C VAL A 10 -6.38 -11.38 -23.58
N LEU A 11 -5.38 -10.53 -23.76
CA LEU A 11 -5.04 -9.48 -22.79
C LEU A 11 -6.17 -8.47 -22.61
N ARG A 12 -6.89 -8.10 -23.68
CA ARG A 12 -8.05 -7.23 -23.58
C ARG A 12 -9.16 -7.88 -22.74
N GLN A 13 -9.40 -9.17 -22.92
CA GLN A 13 -10.41 -9.90 -22.13
C GLN A 13 -10.02 -9.98 -20.65
N ILE A 14 -8.75 -10.30 -20.32
CA ILE A 14 -8.23 -10.29 -18.93
C ILE A 14 -8.35 -8.89 -18.33
N ARG A 15 -7.94 -7.86 -19.09
CA ARG A 15 -7.99 -6.46 -18.65
C ARG A 15 -9.38 -6.04 -18.19
N TRP A 16 -10.43 -6.45 -18.88
CA TRP A 16 -11.79 -6.03 -18.55
C TRP A 16 -12.51 -6.94 -17.55
N ARG A 17 -12.01 -8.16 -17.31
CA ARG A 17 -12.69 -9.12 -16.42
C ARG A 17 -11.95 -9.38 -15.10
N ILE A 18 -10.64 -9.38 -15.12
CA ILE A 18 -9.82 -9.69 -13.93
C ILE A 18 -9.32 -8.42 -13.25
N LEU A 19 -8.73 -7.49 -14.04
CA LEU A 19 -8.09 -6.32 -13.43
C LEU A 19 -9.05 -5.42 -12.65
N PRO A 20 -10.30 -5.14 -13.07
CA PRO A 20 -11.20 -4.31 -12.28
C PRO A 20 -11.46 -4.88 -10.88
N LEU A 21 -11.55 -6.22 -10.75
CA LEU A 21 -11.72 -6.88 -9.45
C LEU A 21 -10.51 -6.67 -8.55
N LEU A 22 -9.30 -6.84 -9.10
CA LEU A 22 -8.06 -6.66 -8.36
C LEU A 22 -7.89 -5.20 -7.90
N PHE A 23 -8.16 -4.26 -8.80
CA PHE A 23 -8.11 -2.83 -8.48
C PHE A 23 -9.16 -2.44 -7.43
N ALA A 24 -10.41 -2.92 -7.56
CA ALA A 24 -11.46 -2.63 -6.61
C ALA A 24 -11.13 -3.21 -5.22
N GLY A 25 -10.58 -4.43 -5.14
CA GLY A 25 -10.12 -5.04 -3.89
C GLY A 25 -9.01 -4.22 -3.22
N TYR A 26 -8.00 -3.82 -3.99
CA TYR A 26 -6.89 -3.00 -3.49
C TYR A 26 -7.35 -1.60 -3.07
N PHE A 27 -8.24 -1.00 -3.87
CA PHE A 27 -8.86 0.29 -3.59
C PHE A 27 -9.67 0.25 -2.29
N ALA A 28 -10.51 -0.77 -2.09
CA ALA A 28 -11.30 -0.95 -0.87
C ALA A 28 -10.40 -1.07 0.37
N ALA A 29 -9.28 -1.83 0.27
CA ALA A 29 -8.32 -1.98 1.35
C ALA A 29 -7.69 -0.64 1.76
N TYR A 30 -7.31 0.20 0.80
CA TYR A 30 -6.74 1.51 1.12
C TYR A 30 -7.75 2.51 1.68
N ILE A 31 -9.00 2.47 1.23
CA ILE A 31 -10.07 3.26 1.86
C ILE A 31 -10.22 2.85 3.32
N ASP A 32 -10.27 1.55 3.63
CA ASP A 32 -10.39 1.05 5.00
C ASP A 32 -9.20 1.49 5.88
N ARG A 33 -7.99 1.43 5.35
CA ARG A 33 -6.77 1.86 6.08
C ARG A 33 -6.76 3.34 6.46
N VAL A 34 -7.34 4.21 5.63
CA VAL A 34 -7.34 5.67 5.91
C VAL A 34 -8.50 6.12 6.78
N ASN A 35 -9.58 5.34 6.84
CA ASN A 35 -10.78 5.66 7.63
C ASN A 35 -10.49 5.95 9.08
N VAL A 36 -9.64 5.15 9.70
CA VAL A 36 -9.26 5.33 11.10
C VAL A 36 -8.60 6.69 11.33
N GLY A 37 -7.93 7.25 10.31
CA GLY A 37 -7.36 8.61 10.36
C GLY A 37 -8.42 9.70 10.47
N PHE A 38 -9.53 9.57 9.73
CA PHE A 38 -10.65 10.50 9.81
C PHE A 38 -11.51 10.28 11.04
N ALA A 39 -11.75 9.01 11.42
CA ALA A 39 -12.45 8.65 12.64
C ALA A 39 -11.76 9.23 13.88
N ALA A 40 -10.42 9.31 13.87
CA ALA A 40 -9.61 9.70 15.02
C ALA A 40 -10.00 11.06 15.63
N LEU A 41 -10.49 12.00 14.83
CA LEU A 41 -10.87 13.34 15.32
C LEU A 41 -12.00 13.30 16.38
N THR A 42 -12.92 12.37 16.24
CA THR A 42 -14.06 12.19 17.16
C THR A 42 -13.98 10.89 17.94
N MET A 43 -13.41 9.84 17.35
CA MET A 43 -13.23 8.52 17.98
C MET A 43 -12.23 8.56 19.14
N ASN A 44 -11.07 9.24 18.98
CA ASN A 44 -10.05 9.24 20.03
C ASN A 44 -10.58 9.84 21.36
N PRO A 45 -11.24 11.02 21.37
CA PRO A 45 -11.89 11.52 22.57
C PRO A 45 -12.96 10.58 23.12
N ALA A 46 -13.80 9.98 22.26
CA ALA A 46 -14.88 9.08 22.68
C ALA A 46 -14.35 7.79 23.34
N LEU A 47 -13.20 7.27 22.88
CA LEU A 47 -12.57 6.07 23.42
C LEU A 47 -11.50 6.34 24.49
N GLY A 48 -11.24 7.62 24.82
CA GLY A 48 -10.18 8.01 25.75
C GLY A 48 -8.77 7.65 25.24
N LEU A 49 -8.53 7.68 23.92
CA LEU A 49 -7.25 7.35 23.32
C LEU A 49 -6.30 8.55 23.33
N SER A 50 -5.11 8.39 23.91
CA SER A 50 -4.00 9.32 23.67
C SER A 50 -3.44 9.17 22.25
N ALA A 51 -2.62 10.13 21.80
CA ALA A 51 -1.97 10.03 20.50
C ALA A 51 -1.03 8.82 20.42
N THR A 52 -0.32 8.48 21.50
CA THR A 52 0.50 7.27 21.61
C THR A 52 -0.34 6.02 21.45
N GLN A 53 -1.45 5.93 22.16
CA GLN A 53 -2.35 4.78 22.10
C GLN A 53 -2.97 4.62 20.71
N TYR A 54 -3.38 5.71 20.08
CA TYR A 54 -3.87 5.69 18.71
C TYR A 54 -2.80 5.24 17.73
N GLY A 55 -1.58 5.79 17.85
CA GLY A 55 -0.43 5.40 17.02
C GLY A 55 -0.03 3.93 17.21
N LEU A 56 -0.07 3.42 18.45
CA LEU A 56 0.18 2.00 18.77
C LEU A 56 -0.88 1.11 18.09
N GLY A 57 -2.16 1.46 18.20
CA GLY A 57 -3.24 0.72 17.51
C GLY A 57 -3.05 0.70 16.00
N GLY A 58 -2.65 1.82 15.40
CA GLY A 58 -2.27 1.90 13.98
C GLY A 58 -1.10 0.98 13.64
N GLY A 59 -0.08 0.92 14.51
CA GLY A 59 1.08 0.04 14.37
C GLY A 59 0.72 -1.45 14.52
N LEU A 60 -0.13 -1.82 15.48
CA LEU A 60 -0.54 -3.20 15.73
C LEU A 60 -1.21 -3.86 14.51
N PHE A 61 -1.86 -3.08 13.67
CA PHE A 61 -2.32 -3.56 12.36
C PHE A 61 -1.16 -4.18 11.57
N PHE A 62 -0.02 -3.50 11.49
CA PHE A 62 1.14 -4.00 10.73
C PHE A 62 1.83 -5.18 11.42
N ALA A 63 1.80 -5.27 12.74
CA ALA A 63 2.26 -6.44 13.46
C ALA A 63 1.47 -7.70 13.07
N GLY A 64 0.13 -7.61 13.07
CA GLY A 64 -0.75 -8.67 12.59
C GLY A 64 -0.53 -9.00 11.11
N TYR A 65 -0.41 -7.97 10.27
CA TYR A 65 -0.18 -8.08 8.83
C TYR A 65 1.12 -8.84 8.50
N VAL A 66 2.22 -8.51 9.15
CA VAL A 66 3.52 -9.17 8.95
C VAL A 66 3.48 -10.62 9.46
N ALA A 67 2.92 -10.84 10.66
CA ALA A 67 2.88 -12.16 11.27
C ALA A 67 2.09 -13.19 10.43
N PHE A 68 1.02 -12.74 9.79
CA PHE A 68 0.11 -13.64 9.05
C PHE A 68 0.27 -13.59 7.52
N GLY A 69 1.13 -12.75 6.98
CA GLY A 69 1.39 -12.68 5.54
C GLY A 69 1.81 -14.01 4.92
N VAL A 70 2.77 -14.71 5.53
CA VAL A 70 3.25 -16.01 5.05
C VAL A 70 2.19 -17.12 5.25
N PRO A 71 1.59 -17.32 6.44
CA PRO A 71 0.49 -18.26 6.62
C PRO A 71 -0.66 -18.07 5.62
N SER A 72 -1.08 -16.83 5.39
CA SER A 72 -2.15 -16.51 4.44
C SER A 72 -1.80 -16.94 3.00
N ASN A 73 -0.56 -16.72 2.57
CA ASN A 73 -0.10 -17.15 1.25
C ASN A 73 -0.05 -18.68 1.09
N LEU A 74 0.27 -19.41 2.15
CA LEU A 74 0.22 -20.88 2.13
C LEU A 74 -1.22 -21.38 1.97
N VAL A 75 -2.18 -20.73 2.61
CA VAL A 75 -3.61 -21.05 2.44
C VAL A 75 -4.09 -20.68 1.04
N LEU A 76 -3.69 -19.51 0.51
CA LEU A 76 -3.96 -19.10 -0.87
C LEU A 76 -3.50 -20.13 -1.89
N ALA A 77 -2.29 -20.68 -1.71
CA ALA A 77 -1.75 -21.69 -2.61
C ALA A 77 -2.57 -23.01 -2.60
N ARG A 78 -3.29 -23.31 -1.50
CA ARG A 78 -4.12 -24.50 -1.37
C ARG A 78 -5.56 -24.28 -1.84
N LEU A 79 -6.18 -23.16 -1.45
CA LEU A 79 -7.59 -22.87 -1.70
C LEU A 79 -7.83 -22.14 -3.02
N GLY A 80 -6.79 -21.57 -3.61
CA GLY A 80 -6.90 -20.70 -4.79
C GLY A 80 -7.43 -19.29 -4.49
N ALA A 81 -7.20 -18.39 -5.44
CA ALA A 81 -7.54 -16.97 -5.28
C ALA A 81 -9.05 -16.71 -5.24
N ARG A 82 -9.84 -17.48 -5.99
CA ARG A 82 -11.29 -17.34 -6.05
C ARG A 82 -11.99 -17.52 -4.69
N VAL A 83 -11.46 -18.41 -3.84
CA VAL A 83 -12.03 -18.67 -2.51
C VAL A 83 -11.34 -17.84 -1.45
N TRP A 84 -10.01 -17.81 -1.47
CA TRP A 84 -9.23 -17.21 -0.38
C TRP A 84 -9.35 -15.68 -0.34
N LEU A 85 -9.27 -14.99 -1.48
CA LEU A 85 -9.37 -13.53 -1.49
C LEU A 85 -10.72 -13.00 -1.01
N PRO A 86 -11.90 -13.52 -1.45
CA PRO A 86 -13.18 -13.16 -0.86
C PRO A 86 -13.28 -13.44 0.65
N LEU A 87 -12.73 -14.56 1.14
CA LEU A 87 -12.71 -14.86 2.57
C LEU A 87 -11.90 -13.81 3.35
N ILE A 88 -10.72 -13.43 2.86
CA ILE A 88 -9.93 -12.32 3.39
C ILE A 88 -10.78 -11.04 3.41
N MET A 89 -11.44 -10.71 2.28
CA MET A 89 -12.24 -9.48 2.16
C MET A 89 -13.40 -9.46 3.17
N VAL A 90 -14.10 -10.56 3.36
CA VAL A 90 -15.16 -10.67 4.37
C VAL A 90 -14.59 -10.59 5.78
N ALA A 91 -13.49 -11.30 6.07
CA ALA A 91 -12.87 -11.29 7.39
C ALA A 91 -12.40 -9.89 7.79
N TRP A 92 -11.73 -9.16 6.87
CA TRP A 92 -11.32 -7.80 7.18
C TRP A 92 -12.50 -6.84 7.26
N ALA A 93 -13.53 -6.97 6.41
CA ALA A 93 -14.73 -6.13 6.49
C ALA A 93 -15.44 -6.30 7.83
N LEU A 94 -15.54 -7.54 8.33
CA LEU A 94 -16.09 -7.82 9.66
C LEU A 94 -15.20 -7.24 10.78
N ALA A 95 -13.88 -7.38 10.67
CA ALA A 95 -12.95 -6.81 11.64
C ALA A 95 -12.99 -5.26 11.63
N SER A 96 -13.11 -4.65 10.44
CA SER A 96 -13.28 -3.20 10.31
C SER A 96 -14.59 -2.73 10.94
N LEU A 97 -15.67 -3.44 10.69
CA LEU A 97 -16.99 -3.19 11.25
C LEU A 97 -16.98 -3.22 12.79
N LEU A 98 -16.18 -4.10 13.40
CA LEU A 98 -16.02 -4.16 14.86
C LEU A 98 -15.46 -2.87 15.46
N ASN A 99 -14.73 -2.04 14.72
CA ASN A 99 -14.28 -0.75 15.23
C ASN A 99 -15.46 0.15 15.68
N ALA A 100 -16.63 0.03 15.07
CA ALA A 100 -17.82 0.79 15.46
C ALA A 100 -18.27 0.50 16.90
N TRP A 101 -17.88 -0.63 17.48
CA TRP A 101 -18.19 -1.03 18.86
C TRP A 101 -16.95 -1.02 19.78
N ALA A 102 -15.87 -0.39 19.37
CA ALA A 102 -14.73 -0.19 20.26
C ALA A 102 -15.15 0.64 21.49
N THR A 103 -14.70 0.24 22.67
CA THR A 103 -15.07 0.87 23.94
C THR A 103 -13.90 1.49 24.68
N GLY A 104 -12.68 1.37 24.15
CA GLY A 104 -11.48 1.93 24.76
C GLY A 104 -10.20 1.36 24.15
N PRO A 105 -9.03 1.68 24.72
CA PRO A 105 -7.73 1.31 24.14
C PRO A 105 -7.56 -0.19 23.88
N ALA A 106 -7.94 -1.05 24.85
CA ALA A 106 -7.75 -2.49 24.73
C ALA A 106 -8.56 -3.12 23.59
N SER A 107 -9.86 -2.73 23.46
CA SER A 107 -10.69 -3.20 22.34
C SER A 107 -10.18 -2.68 21.00
N PHE A 108 -9.75 -1.41 20.94
CA PHE A 108 -9.15 -0.83 19.74
C PHE A 108 -7.91 -1.60 19.30
N TYR A 109 -6.97 -1.92 20.22
CA TYR A 109 -5.77 -2.69 19.91
C TYR A 109 -6.09 -4.09 19.39
N ALA A 110 -7.01 -4.80 20.06
CA ALA A 110 -7.43 -6.13 19.65
C ALA A 110 -8.03 -6.12 18.23
N ILE A 111 -8.92 -5.17 17.95
CA ILE A 111 -9.55 -5.03 16.64
C ILE A 111 -8.51 -4.69 15.57
N ARG A 112 -7.58 -3.75 15.83
CA ARG A 112 -6.53 -3.38 14.89
C ARG A 112 -5.58 -4.53 14.57
N LEU A 113 -5.23 -5.35 15.57
CA LEU A 113 -4.42 -6.55 15.37
C LEU A 113 -5.15 -7.59 14.51
N VAL A 114 -6.42 -7.87 14.85
CA VAL A 114 -7.27 -8.82 14.09
C VAL A 114 -7.47 -8.35 12.65
N LEU A 115 -7.67 -7.04 12.44
CA LEU A 115 -7.80 -6.44 11.11
C LEU A 115 -6.52 -6.65 10.28
N GLY A 116 -5.34 -6.44 10.90
CA GLY A 116 -4.05 -6.70 10.25
C GLY A 116 -3.86 -8.16 9.85
N VAL A 117 -4.21 -9.10 10.75
CA VAL A 117 -4.21 -10.54 10.48
C VAL A 117 -5.15 -10.87 9.31
N ALA A 118 -6.37 -10.35 9.33
CA ALA A 118 -7.38 -10.62 8.32
C ALA A 118 -6.96 -10.10 6.92
N GLU A 119 -6.32 -8.92 6.84
CA GLU A 119 -5.93 -8.31 5.58
C GLU A 119 -4.58 -8.81 5.02
N ALA A 120 -3.77 -9.52 5.82
CA ALA A 120 -2.37 -9.85 5.53
C ALA A 120 -2.12 -10.55 4.17
N GLY A 121 -3.07 -11.32 3.69
CA GLY A 121 -2.95 -12.07 2.43
C GLY A 121 -3.45 -11.33 1.19
N LEU A 122 -4.06 -10.15 1.33
CA LEU A 122 -4.69 -9.49 0.19
C LEU A 122 -3.68 -9.08 -0.88
N TYR A 123 -2.72 -8.22 -0.54
CA TYR A 123 -1.76 -7.73 -1.54
C TYR A 123 -0.92 -8.83 -2.19
N PRO A 124 -0.31 -9.77 -1.42
CA PRO A 124 0.34 -10.92 -2.04
C PRO A 124 -0.59 -11.77 -2.88
N GLY A 125 -1.86 -11.90 -2.49
CA GLY A 125 -2.88 -12.62 -3.25
C GLY A 125 -3.22 -11.96 -4.59
N LEU A 126 -3.32 -10.63 -4.62
CA LEU A 126 -3.48 -9.88 -5.87
C LEU A 126 -2.29 -10.08 -6.81
N LEU A 127 -1.06 -10.04 -6.26
CA LEU A 127 0.16 -10.33 -7.03
C LEU A 127 0.19 -11.78 -7.55
N TYR A 128 -0.27 -12.74 -6.75
CA TYR A 128 -0.42 -14.13 -7.16
C TYR A 128 -1.37 -14.24 -8.36
N VAL A 129 -2.55 -13.63 -8.30
CA VAL A 129 -3.51 -13.60 -9.43
C VAL A 129 -2.87 -12.99 -10.67
N LEU A 130 -2.17 -11.84 -10.55
CA LEU A 130 -1.46 -11.25 -11.69
C LEU A 130 -0.42 -12.22 -12.28
N THR A 131 0.20 -13.06 -11.43
CA THR A 131 1.18 -14.05 -11.87
C THR A 131 0.55 -15.22 -12.60
N GLU A 132 -0.62 -15.66 -12.17
CA GLU A 132 -1.36 -16.78 -12.78
C GLU A 132 -2.11 -16.38 -14.07
N TRP A 133 -2.38 -15.07 -14.27
CA TRP A 133 -3.21 -14.62 -15.38
C TRP A 133 -2.47 -13.81 -16.44
N LEU A 134 -1.29 -13.26 -16.13
CA LEU A 134 -0.57 -12.38 -17.05
C LEU A 134 0.85 -12.87 -17.35
N PRO A 135 1.26 -12.85 -18.62
CA PRO A 135 2.66 -12.98 -19.00
C PRO A 135 3.53 -11.91 -18.32
N GLY A 136 4.79 -12.24 -18.05
CA GLY A 136 5.72 -11.41 -17.27
C GLY A 136 5.85 -9.97 -17.73
N ARG A 137 5.91 -9.75 -19.05
CA ARG A 137 6.02 -8.41 -19.68
C ARG A 137 4.85 -7.46 -19.36
N TYR A 138 3.65 -7.99 -19.08
CA TYR A 138 2.47 -7.19 -18.75
C TYR A 138 2.26 -7.05 -17.23
N ARG A 139 2.78 -7.99 -16.46
CA ARG A 139 2.62 -8.07 -15.01
C ARG A 139 3.20 -6.86 -14.29
N VAL A 140 4.43 -6.46 -14.63
CA VAL A 140 5.12 -5.31 -14.02
C VAL A 140 4.26 -4.04 -14.16
N ARG A 141 3.73 -3.79 -15.37
CA ARG A 141 2.87 -2.62 -15.61
C ARG A 141 1.60 -2.65 -14.76
N MET A 142 1.00 -3.82 -14.55
CA MET A 142 -0.21 -3.95 -13.74
C MET A 142 0.07 -3.77 -12.24
N ILE A 143 1.20 -4.29 -11.75
CA ILE A 143 1.65 -4.03 -10.37
C ILE A 143 1.89 -2.53 -10.17
N THR A 144 2.56 -1.87 -11.10
CA THR A 144 2.76 -0.42 -11.04
C THR A 144 1.44 0.34 -10.97
N LEU A 145 0.46 -0.03 -11.81
CA LEU A 145 -0.87 0.58 -11.77
C LEU A 145 -1.58 0.36 -10.42
N LEU A 146 -1.47 -0.83 -9.80
CA LEU A 146 -2.00 -1.06 -8.45
C LEU A 146 -1.38 -0.09 -7.45
N VAL A 147 -0.07 0.06 -7.44
CA VAL A 147 0.62 1.01 -6.54
C VAL A 147 0.20 2.45 -6.83
N LEU A 148 0.10 2.83 -8.10
CA LEU A 148 -0.36 4.16 -8.53
C LEU A 148 -1.81 4.47 -8.09
N SER A 149 -2.66 3.44 -7.88
CA SER A 149 -4.03 3.65 -7.40
C SER A 149 -4.11 4.07 -5.92
N THR A 150 -3.04 3.88 -5.14
CA THR A 150 -3.04 4.18 -3.70
C THR A 150 -3.40 5.64 -3.38
N PRO A 151 -2.75 6.69 -3.92
CA PRO A 151 -3.13 8.06 -3.61
C PRO A 151 -4.54 8.40 -4.09
N PHE A 152 -5.03 7.80 -5.18
CA PHE A 152 -6.43 7.93 -5.59
C PHE A 152 -7.39 7.34 -4.56
N SER A 153 -7.07 6.17 -4.01
CA SER A 153 -7.88 5.52 -2.97
C SER A 153 -7.96 6.41 -1.73
N ILE A 154 -6.84 6.99 -1.29
CA ILE A 154 -6.80 7.87 -0.12
C ILE A 154 -7.56 9.17 -0.38
N MET A 155 -7.37 9.78 -1.55
CA MET A 155 -8.09 10.98 -1.95
C MET A 155 -9.61 10.75 -1.96
N LEU A 156 -10.08 9.69 -2.61
CA LEU A 156 -11.51 9.39 -2.68
C LEU A 156 -12.06 8.94 -1.32
N GLY A 157 -11.28 8.16 -0.55
CA GLY A 157 -11.63 7.82 0.84
C GLY A 157 -11.85 9.06 1.70
N SER A 158 -10.99 10.08 1.54
CA SER A 158 -11.14 11.38 2.20
C SER A 158 -12.47 12.05 1.83
N LEU A 159 -12.78 12.12 0.53
CA LEU A 159 -14.01 12.76 0.05
C LEU A 159 -15.28 12.01 0.48
N ILE A 160 -15.25 10.67 0.46
CA ILE A 160 -16.37 9.82 0.90
C ILE A 160 -16.57 9.91 2.41
N SER A 161 -15.50 10.03 3.19
CA SER A 161 -15.58 10.12 4.66
C SER A 161 -16.28 11.38 5.14
N GLN A 162 -16.16 12.50 4.42
CA GLN A 162 -16.72 13.78 4.82
C GLN A 162 -18.25 13.78 5.01
N PRO A 163 -19.08 13.30 4.05
CA PRO A 163 -20.54 13.23 4.26
C PRO A 163 -20.92 12.20 5.32
N ILE A 164 -20.17 11.10 5.47
CA ILE A 164 -20.46 10.06 6.46
C ILE A 164 -20.23 10.59 7.88
N LEU A 165 -19.15 11.31 8.13
CA LEU A 165 -18.87 11.89 9.44
C LEU A 165 -19.92 12.91 9.90
N ARG A 166 -20.69 13.50 8.96
CA ARG A 166 -21.84 14.38 9.28
C ARG A 166 -23.07 13.62 9.77
N MET A 167 -23.08 12.28 9.69
CA MET A 167 -24.17 11.46 10.23
C MET A 167 -24.13 11.31 11.76
N GLU A 168 -23.49 12.24 12.45
CA GLU A 168 -23.42 12.29 13.91
C GLU A 168 -24.82 12.29 14.52
N GLY A 169 -25.08 11.34 15.45
CA GLY A 169 -26.38 11.18 16.11
C GLY A 169 -27.45 10.42 15.31
N VAL A 170 -27.23 10.13 14.04
CA VAL A 170 -28.18 9.35 13.22
C VAL A 170 -28.26 7.92 13.74
N GLY A 171 -29.45 7.43 14.06
CA GLY A 171 -29.65 6.10 14.64
C GLY A 171 -28.99 5.90 16.01
N GLY A 172 -28.66 6.99 16.73
CA GLY A 172 -27.97 6.94 18.01
C GLY A 172 -26.47 6.64 17.92
N LEU A 173 -25.90 6.64 16.72
CA LEU A 173 -24.49 6.34 16.46
C LEU A 173 -23.71 7.63 16.18
N ALA A 174 -22.44 7.64 16.58
CA ALA A 174 -21.50 8.69 16.24
C ALA A 174 -21.07 8.60 14.75
N GLY A 175 -20.68 9.72 14.15
CA GLY A 175 -20.26 9.77 12.75
C GLY A 175 -19.08 8.84 12.43
N TRP A 176 -18.13 8.66 13.35
CA TRP A 176 -17.02 7.73 13.19
C TRP A 176 -17.47 6.25 13.17
N GLN A 177 -18.55 5.90 13.88
CA GLN A 177 -19.13 4.55 13.84
C GLN A 177 -19.76 4.28 12.48
N TRP A 178 -20.49 5.25 11.92
CA TRP A 178 -21.05 5.17 10.58
C TRP A 178 -19.95 4.97 9.51
N LEU A 179 -18.78 5.58 9.70
CA LEU A 179 -17.66 5.43 8.78
C LEU A 179 -17.25 3.95 8.62
N PHE A 180 -17.08 3.23 9.73
CA PHE A 180 -16.73 1.81 9.71
C PHE A 180 -17.89 0.93 9.19
N LEU A 181 -19.13 1.25 9.56
CA LEU A 181 -20.31 0.49 9.12
C LEU A 181 -20.51 0.59 7.62
N LEU A 182 -20.55 1.81 7.07
CA LEU A 182 -20.87 2.03 5.66
C LEU A 182 -19.77 1.59 4.71
N GLN A 183 -18.52 1.53 5.18
CA GLN A 183 -17.41 1.09 4.32
C GLN A 183 -17.19 -0.42 4.32
N ALA A 184 -17.65 -1.14 5.35
CA ALA A 184 -17.65 -2.59 5.36
C ALA A 184 -18.60 -3.18 4.29
N LEU A 185 -19.75 -2.55 4.06
CA LEU A 185 -20.78 -3.05 3.13
C LEU A 185 -20.30 -3.18 1.68
N PRO A 186 -19.69 -2.15 1.06
CA PRO A 186 -19.14 -2.27 -0.29
C PRO A 186 -18.06 -3.35 -0.40
N THR A 187 -17.24 -3.51 0.65
CA THR A 187 -16.20 -4.55 0.69
C THR A 187 -16.81 -5.95 0.72
N MET A 188 -17.86 -6.18 1.48
CA MET A 188 -18.59 -7.46 1.49
C MET A 188 -19.26 -7.74 0.14
N ALA A 189 -19.90 -6.72 -0.45
CA ALA A 189 -20.50 -6.84 -1.78
C ALA A 189 -19.42 -7.17 -2.84
N LEU A 190 -18.26 -6.52 -2.77
CA LEU A 190 -17.15 -6.80 -3.68
C LEU A 190 -16.56 -8.20 -3.46
N ALA A 191 -16.51 -8.70 -2.24
CA ALA A 191 -16.10 -10.07 -1.94
C ALA A 191 -17.04 -11.09 -2.62
N LEU A 192 -18.35 -10.87 -2.55
CA LEU A 192 -19.35 -11.70 -3.22
C LEU A 192 -19.18 -11.64 -4.74
N ILE A 193 -19.04 -10.44 -5.32
CA ILE A 193 -18.81 -10.26 -6.76
C ILE A 193 -17.53 -11.00 -7.16
N PHE A 194 -16.45 -10.88 -6.40
CA PHE A 194 -15.19 -11.55 -6.67
C PHE A 194 -15.38 -13.07 -6.69
N TYR A 195 -16.03 -13.64 -5.68
CA TYR A 195 -16.30 -15.07 -5.58
C TYR A 195 -17.14 -15.60 -6.76
N LEU A 196 -18.16 -14.86 -7.19
CA LEU A 196 -19.05 -15.26 -8.26
C LEU A 196 -18.43 -15.11 -9.66
N THR A 197 -17.55 -14.14 -9.85
CA THR A 197 -17.05 -13.77 -11.19
C THR A 197 -15.62 -14.21 -11.48
N MET A 198 -14.79 -14.41 -10.43
CA MET A 198 -13.40 -14.82 -10.60
C MET A 198 -13.30 -16.30 -10.93
N PRO A 199 -12.70 -16.71 -12.06
CA PRO A 199 -12.40 -18.11 -12.32
C PRO A 199 -11.24 -18.62 -11.47
N ASP A 200 -11.21 -19.92 -11.16
CA ASP A 200 -10.13 -20.51 -10.37
C ASP A 200 -8.77 -20.43 -11.07
N SER A 201 -8.76 -20.56 -12.38
CA SER A 201 -7.53 -20.50 -13.18
C SER A 201 -7.85 -20.09 -14.64
N PRO A 202 -6.83 -19.70 -15.43
CA PRO A 202 -7.02 -19.50 -16.86
C PRO A 202 -7.61 -20.73 -17.59
N ALA A 203 -7.30 -21.95 -17.13
CA ALA A 203 -7.81 -23.18 -17.73
C ALA A 203 -9.33 -23.36 -17.55
N THR A 204 -9.92 -22.78 -16.51
CA THR A 204 -11.35 -22.87 -16.21
C THR A 204 -12.17 -21.67 -16.68
N ALA A 205 -11.52 -20.67 -17.27
CA ALA A 205 -12.13 -19.42 -17.70
C ALA A 205 -13.09 -19.64 -18.90
N ARG A 206 -14.40 -19.73 -18.64
CA ARG A 206 -15.44 -19.99 -19.65
C ARG A 206 -15.59 -18.86 -20.68
N TRP A 207 -15.15 -17.65 -20.35
CA TRP A 207 -15.18 -16.49 -21.24
C TRP A 207 -14.02 -16.41 -22.23
N LEU A 208 -13.00 -17.27 -22.08
CA LEU A 208 -11.96 -17.49 -23.11
C LEU A 208 -12.41 -18.60 -24.03
N SER A 209 -12.20 -18.41 -25.35
CA SER A 209 -12.36 -19.50 -26.30
C SER A 209 -11.38 -20.64 -25.97
N ALA A 210 -11.71 -21.88 -26.36
CA ALA A 210 -10.84 -23.05 -26.10
C ALA A 210 -9.40 -22.84 -26.60
N GLU A 211 -9.25 -22.18 -27.75
CA GLU A 211 -7.98 -21.88 -28.37
C GLU A 211 -7.16 -20.83 -27.61
N ASN A 212 -7.82 -19.72 -27.20
CA ASN A 212 -7.20 -18.66 -26.41
C ASN A 212 -6.80 -19.16 -25.02
N ARG A 213 -7.60 -20.03 -24.43
CA ARG A 213 -7.33 -20.66 -23.13
C ARG A 213 -6.10 -21.55 -23.20
N ARG A 214 -6.01 -22.42 -24.24
CA ARG A 214 -4.85 -23.29 -24.45
C ARG A 214 -3.59 -22.46 -24.65
N TRP A 215 -3.65 -21.46 -25.51
CA TRP A 215 -2.52 -20.56 -25.75
C TRP A 215 -2.03 -19.88 -24.46
N LEU A 216 -2.94 -19.34 -23.65
CA LEU A 216 -2.57 -18.65 -22.39
C LEU A 216 -1.92 -19.63 -21.40
N VAL A 217 -2.50 -20.80 -21.20
CA VAL A 217 -1.97 -21.83 -20.29
C VAL A 217 -0.57 -22.27 -20.74
N GLU A 218 -0.38 -22.55 -22.03
CA GLU A 218 0.93 -22.92 -22.59
C GLU A 218 1.97 -21.80 -22.42
N GLN A 219 1.59 -20.55 -22.68
CA GLN A 219 2.49 -19.40 -22.53
C GLN A 219 2.94 -19.23 -21.07
N LEU A 220 2.01 -19.30 -20.11
CA LEU A 220 2.32 -19.23 -18.69
C LEU A 220 3.16 -20.40 -18.20
N ALA A 221 2.89 -21.63 -18.69
CA ALA A 221 3.68 -22.82 -18.39
C ALA A 221 5.14 -22.69 -18.90
N ARG A 222 5.33 -22.18 -20.11
CA ARG A 222 6.68 -21.93 -20.68
C ARG A 222 7.47 -20.92 -19.82
N GLU A 223 6.82 -19.85 -19.38
CA GLU A 223 7.47 -18.87 -18.52
C GLU A 223 7.80 -19.44 -17.13
N ARG A 224 6.92 -20.31 -16.58
CA ARG A 224 7.17 -20.99 -15.30
C ARG A 224 8.38 -21.91 -15.40
N GLY A 225 8.44 -22.77 -16.45
CA GLY A 225 9.57 -23.64 -16.67
C GLY A 225 10.92 -22.92 -16.84
N LYS A 226 10.93 -21.76 -17.53
CA LYS A 226 12.15 -20.93 -17.62
C LYS A 226 12.60 -20.38 -16.27
N ARG A 227 11.68 -20.01 -15.37
CA ARG A 227 12.01 -19.52 -14.02
C ARG A 227 12.56 -20.63 -13.11
N GLU A 228 12.04 -21.85 -13.23
CA GLU A 228 12.49 -23.00 -12.44
C GLU A 228 13.92 -23.44 -12.81
N GLN A 229 14.35 -23.14 -14.04
CA GLN A 229 15.72 -23.40 -14.53
C GLN A 229 16.74 -22.34 -14.08
N ILE A 230 16.30 -21.13 -13.70
CA ILE A 230 17.18 -20.09 -13.18
C ILE A 230 17.51 -20.43 -11.72
N GLY A 231 18.68 -20.99 -11.52
CA GLY A 231 19.30 -21.55 -10.31
C GLY A 231 18.69 -21.23 -8.94
N ARG A 232 18.79 -22.21 -8.03
CA ARG A 232 18.37 -22.12 -6.64
C ARG A 232 19.38 -21.26 -5.84
N PHE A 233 19.19 -19.96 -5.78
CA PHE A 233 19.86 -19.15 -4.78
C PHE A 233 19.28 -19.46 -3.39
N SER A 234 20.15 -19.52 -2.38
CA SER A 234 19.76 -19.86 -1.00
C SER A 234 19.06 -18.66 -0.33
N VAL A 235 18.08 -18.96 0.53
CA VAL A 235 17.49 -17.96 1.45
C VAL A 235 18.58 -17.30 2.30
N LYS A 236 19.62 -18.06 2.68
CA LYS A 236 20.78 -17.54 3.43
C LYS A 236 21.49 -16.43 2.67
N ASP A 237 21.66 -16.54 1.36
CA ASP A 237 22.34 -15.52 0.55
C ASP A 237 21.53 -14.19 0.53
N ALA A 238 20.19 -14.27 0.52
CA ALA A 238 19.35 -13.09 0.63
C ALA A 238 19.45 -12.43 2.02
N LEU A 239 19.49 -13.24 3.09
CA LEU A 239 19.61 -12.75 4.47
C LEU A 239 20.96 -12.14 4.78
N THR A 240 22.03 -12.57 4.11
CA THR A 240 23.40 -12.06 4.31
C THR A 240 23.79 -10.93 3.37
N ASN A 241 22.94 -10.60 2.37
CA ASN A 241 23.23 -9.58 1.39
C ASN A 241 23.00 -8.16 1.98
N SER A 242 24.09 -7.40 2.13
CA SER A 242 24.04 -6.02 2.66
C SER A 242 23.14 -5.09 1.85
N THR A 243 23.06 -5.26 0.54
CA THR A 243 22.18 -4.46 -0.33
C THR A 243 20.70 -4.69 -0.01
N VAL A 244 20.31 -5.93 0.30
CA VAL A 244 18.92 -6.25 0.70
C VAL A 244 18.56 -5.54 2.00
N TRP A 245 19.47 -5.49 2.96
CA TRP A 245 19.29 -4.76 4.23
C TRP A 245 19.25 -3.25 4.03
N LEU A 246 20.12 -2.67 3.18
CA LEU A 246 20.07 -1.25 2.86
C LEU A 246 18.75 -0.86 2.19
N VAL A 247 18.30 -1.66 1.23
CA VAL A 247 16.99 -1.45 0.56
C VAL A 247 15.84 -1.60 1.57
N GLY A 248 15.91 -2.58 2.49
CA GLY A 248 14.97 -2.75 3.59
C GLY A 248 14.93 -1.53 4.51
N LEU A 249 16.09 -1.00 4.88
CA LEU A 249 16.22 0.19 5.73
C LEU A 249 15.64 1.45 5.04
N ALA A 250 15.89 1.62 3.74
CA ALA A 250 15.27 2.69 2.97
C ALA A 250 13.74 2.55 2.97
N GLY A 251 13.22 1.33 2.77
CA GLY A 251 11.79 1.02 2.87
C GLY A 251 11.22 1.31 4.25
N LEU A 252 11.94 1.00 5.33
CA LEU A 252 11.56 1.29 6.71
C LEU A 252 11.33 2.80 6.91
N GLY A 253 12.30 3.63 6.49
CA GLY A 253 12.21 5.08 6.65
C GLY A 253 11.04 5.68 5.86
N ILE A 254 10.85 5.26 4.61
CA ILE A 254 9.73 5.71 3.77
C ILE A 254 8.38 5.26 4.35
N ASN A 255 8.25 4.01 4.77
CA ASN A 255 7.00 3.50 5.31
C ASN A 255 6.66 4.12 6.67
N ALA A 256 7.65 4.41 7.52
CA ALA A 256 7.43 5.13 8.76
C ALA A 256 6.81 6.52 8.50
N ALA A 257 7.36 7.26 7.53
CA ALA A 257 6.83 8.55 7.13
C ALA A 257 5.44 8.40 6.47
N ALA A 258 5.26 7.45 5.54
CA ALA A 258 4.00 7.23 4.83
C ALA A 258 2.85 6.95 5.80
N TYR A 259 3.00 5.96 6.68
CA TYR A 259 1.91 5.56 7.58
C TYR A 259 1.78 6.48 8.80
N GLY A 260 2.86 7.12 9.24
CA GLY A 260 2.77 8.23 10.18
C GLY A 260 1.89 9.35 9.65
N LEU A 261 2.09 9.77 8.40
CA LEU A 261 1.26 10.77 7.74
C LEU A 261 -0.16 10.26 7.48
N ILE A 262 -0.34 9.09 6.88
CA ILE A 262 -1.68 8.55 6.55
C ILE A 262 -2.59 8.55 7.79
N LEU A 263 -2.08 8.14 8.95
CA LEU A 263 -2.87 8.04 10.17
C LEU A 263 -3.07 9.38 10.87
N PHE A 264 -2.09 10.27 10.89
CA PHE A 264 -2.13 11.51 11.66
C PHE A 264 -2.39 12.76 10.81
N LEU A 265 -2.31 12.70 9.48
CA LEU A 265 -2.50 13.87 8.61
C LEU A 265 -3.85 14.59 8.86
N PRO A 266 -4.99 13.88 9.03
CA PRO A 266 -6.23 14.56 9.39
C PRO A 266 -6.12 15.36 10.71
N GLN A 267 -5.47 14.80 11.73
CA GLN A 267 -5.26 15.49 13.03
C GLN A 267 -4.30 16.67 12.89
N MET A 268 -3.25 16.54 12.06
CA MET A 268 -2.33 17.64 11.76
C MET A 268 -3.04 18.80 11.05
N ILE A 269 -3.86 18.49 10.03
CA ILE A 269 -4.64 19.48 9.29
C ILE A 269 -5.65 20.17 10.24
N HIS A 270 -6.30 19.40 11.12
CA HIS A 270 -7.19 19.98 12.13
C HIS A 270 -6.44 20.91 13.10
N ALA A 271 -5.22 20.55 13.50
CA ALA A 271 -4.36 21.39 14.33
C ALA A 271 -3.91 22.71 13.66
N LEU A 272 -3.99 22.81 12.33
CA LEU A 272 -3.79 24.07 11.60
C LEU A 272 -5.00 25.01 11.62
N GLY A 273 -6.05 24.67 12.38
CA GLY A 273 -7.27 25.48 12.50
C GLY A 273 -8.38 25.11 11.50
N VAL A 274 -8.20 24.04 10.72
CA VAL A 274 -9.26 23.53 9.83
C VAL A 274 -10.32 22.80 10.66
N SER A 275 -11.60 23.12 10.46
CA SER A 275 -12.69 22.45 11.18
C SER A 275 -12.72 20.95 10.91
N ALA A 276 -13.18 20.15 11.85
CA ALA A 276 -13.29 18.70 11.73
C ALA A 276 -14.13 18.30 10.48
N ALA A 277 -15.18 19.06 10.18
CA ALA A 277 -16.04 18.84 9.01
C ALA A 277 -15.33 19.08 7.67
N MET A 278 -14.34 19.99 7.62
CA MET A 278 -13.57 20.31 6.41
C MET A 278 -12.26 19.53 6.29
N THR A 279 -11.79 18.97 7.38
CA THR A 279 -10.52 18.22 7.43
C THR A 279 -10.43 17.12 6.36
N PRO A 280 -11.45 16.26 6.13
CA PRO A 280 -11.35 15.25 5.07
C PRO A 280 -11.18 15.86 3.68
N LEU A 281 -11.85 16.98 3.38
CA LEU A 281 -11.75 17.66 2.09
C LEU A 281 -10.33 18.23 1.88
N VAL A 282 -9.79 18.92 2.91
CA VAL A 282 -8.42 19.46 2.85
C VAL A 282 -7.39 18.33 2.77
N ASN A 283 -7.62 17.20 3.48
CA ASN A 283 -6.75 16.01 3.42
C ASN A 283 -6.70 15.38 2.02
N ALA A 284 -7.72 15.53 1.19
CA ALA A 284 -7.70 15.04 -0.18
C ALA A 284 -6.67 15.78 -1.07
N LEU A 285 -6.33 17.06 -0.77
CA LEU A 285 -5.45 17.89 -1.61
C LEU A 285 -4.03 17.31 -1.75
N PRO A 286 -3.28 16.96 -0.69
CA PRO A 286 -1.97 16.33 -0.81
C PRO A 286 -1.97 15.08 -1.69
N PHE A 287 -3.00 14.26 -1.57
CA PHE A 287 -3.13 13.02 -2.36
C PHE A 287 -3.58 13.27 -3.79
N ALA A 288 -4.37 14.31 -4.05
CA ALA A 288 -4.72 14.75 -5.39
C ALA A 288 -3.47 15.23 -6.15
N VAL A 289 -2.64 16.08 -5.52
CA VAL A 289 -1.35 16.52 -6.08
C VAL A 289 -0.46 15.31 -6.35
N CYS A 290 -0.36 14.40 -5.38
CA CYS A 290 0.41 13.16 -5.52
C CYS A 290 -0.06 12.33 -6.72
N ALA A 291 -1.37 12.11 -6.87
CA ALA A 291 -1.94 11.32 -7.96
C ALA A 291 -1.61 11.90 -9.35
N VAL A 292 -1.61 13.24 -9.48
CA VAL A 292 -1.25 13.93 -10.72
C VAL A 292 0.25 13.82 -11.03
N VAL A 293 1.12 13.96 -10.02
CA VAL A 293 2.58 14.00 -10.21
C VAL A 293 3.19 12.61 -10.35
N MET A 294 2.70 11.62 -9.60
CA MET A 294 3.30 10.29 -9.50
C MET A 294 3.29 9.53 -10.84
N VAL A 295 2.21 9.66 -11.62
CA VAL A 295 2.06 8.96 -12.91
C VAL A 295 3.09 9.42 -13.94
N PRO A 296 3.21 10.73 -14.26
CA PRO A 296 4.25 11.19 -15.20
C PRO A 296 5.66 10.98 -14.66
N TRP A 297 5.88 11.05 -13.33
CA TRP A 297 7.18 10.77 -12.73
C TRP A 297 7.64 9.33 -12.96
N ALA A 298 6.78 8.35 -12.68
CA ALA A 298 7.06 6.94 -12.95
C ALA A 298 7.29 6.68 -14.45
N ALA A 299 6.45 7.27 -15.31
CA ALA A 299 6.59 7.13 -16.75
C ALA A 299 7.90 7.75 -17.29
N HIS A 300 8.36 8.85 -16.69
CA HIS A 300 9.65 9.46 -17.04
C HIS A 300 10.82 8.57 -16.63
N SER A 301 10.79 8.01 -15.41
CA SER A 301 11.78 7.03 -14.95
C SER A 301 11.88 5.82 -15.90
N ASP A 302 10.73 5.32 -16.37
CA ASP A 302 10.67 4.21 -17.33
C ASP A 302 11.29 4.57 -18.69
N ARG A 303 11.02 5.78 -19.20
CA ARG A 303 11.57 6.25 -20.50
C ARG A 303 13.08 6.48 -20.44
N CYS A 304 13.55 7.04 -19.33
CA CYS A 304 14.99 7.33 -19.15
C CYS A 304 15.79 6.09 -18.73
N MET A 305 15.12 4.98 -18.39
CA MET A 305 15.74 3.77 -17.81
C MET A 305 16.66 4.10 -16.64
N GLU A 306 16.24 5.08 -15.82
CA GLU A 306 16.99 5.58 -14.67
C GLU A 306 16.10 5.52 -13.42
N ARG A 307 16.54 4.75 -12.39
CA ARG A 307 15.78 4.49 -11.19
C ARG A 307 16.33 5.21 -9.96
N ASN A 308 17.65 5.38 -9.89
CA ASN A 308 18.29 5.82 -8.67
C ASN A 308 17.95 7.28 -8.33
N TRP A 309 18.10 8.19 -9.29
CA TRP A 309 17.75 9.59 -9.09
C TRP A 309 16.24 9.83 -9.04
N HIS A 310 15.47 9.03 -9.80
CA HIS A 310 14.00 9.08 -9.72
C HIS A 310 13.46 8.56 -8.38
N ALA A 311 14.24 7.79 -7.62
CA ALA A 311 13.93 7.46 -6.24
C ALA A 311 14.54 8.47 -5.25
N ALA A 312 15.83 8.85 -5.42
CA ALA A 312 16.54 9.70 -4.48
C ALA A 312 15.97 11.12 -4.38
N ILE A 313 15.66 11.77 -5.52
CA ILE A 313 15.16 13.14 -5.54
C ILE A 313 13.81 13.27 -4.81
N PRO A 314 12.76 12.47 -5.11
CA PRO A 314 11.50 12.55 -4.39
C PRO A 314 11.64 12.24 -2.89
N ALA A 315 12.49 11.27 -2.53
CA ALA A 315 12.73 10.96 -1.12
C ALA A 315 13.41 12.12 -0.38
N ALA A 316 14.40 12.77 -1.00
CA ALA A 316 15.04 13.97 -0.43
C ALA A 316 14.03 15.12 -0.28
N MET A 317 13.23 15.38 -1.32
CA MET A 317 12.16 16.40 -1.27
C MET A 317 11.16 16.11 -0.16
N ALA A 318 10.75 14.82 0.00
CA ALA A 318 9.84 14.42 1.07
C ALA A 318 10.43 14.70 2.46
N GLY A 319 11.67 14.27 2.70
CA GLY A 319 12.33 14.48 3.99
C GLY A 319 12.50 15.95 4.32
N LEU A 320 13.00 16.75 3.38
CA LEU A 320 13.18 18.20 3.56
C LEU A 320 11.85 18.93 3.79
N ALA A 321 10.81 18.57 3.03
CA ALA A 321 9.48 19.18 3.17
C ALA A 321 8.86 18.84 4.54
N LEU A 322 8.99 17.60 5.03
CA LEU A 322 8.51 17.24 6.36
C LEU A 322 9.28 17.97 7.46
N ILE A 323 10.59 18.11 7.35
CA ILE A 323 11.40 18.88 8.31
C ILE A 323 11.00 20.36 8.27
N ALA A 324 10.75 20.91 7.08
CA ALA A 324 10.31 22.29 6.95
C ALA A 324 8.96 22.55 7.65
N CYS A 325 8.05 21.58 7.73
CA CYS A 325 6.79 21.73 8.47
C CYS A 325 6.99 22.11 9.95
N ALA A 326 8.13 21.73 10.55
CA ALA A 326 8.40 22.04 11.95
C ALA A 326 8.77 23.51 12.22
N VAL A 327 9.23 24.24 11.19
CA VAL A 327 9.66 25.64 11.29
C VAL A 327 8.70 26.62 10.62
N LEU A 328 7.75 26.12 9.84
CA LEU A 328 6.74 26.93 9.17
C LEU A 328 5.59 27.25 10.12
N ASN A 329 5.25 28.55 10.22
CA ASN A 329 4.14 29.04 11.06
C ASN A 329 2.86 29.33 10.27
N ASN A 330 2.96 29.42 8.94
CA ASN A 330 1.81 29.70 8.08
C ASN A 330 1.11 28.37 7.70
N PRO A 331 -0.18 28.19 8.04
CA PRO A 331 -0.92 26.94 7.75
C PRO A 331 -0.91 26.54 6.27
N MET A 332 -0.97 27.53 5.36
CA MET A 332 -0.94 27.25 3.92
C MET A 332 0.43 26.71 3.48
N LEU A 333 1.53 27.28 4.00
CA LEU A 333 2.88 26.78 3.70
C LEU A 333 3.11 25.38 4.29
N VAL A 334 2.57 25.10 5.49
CA VAL A 334 2.60 23.76 6.09
C VAL A 334 1.84 22.76 5.21
N LEU A 335 0.65 23.12 4.72
CA LEU A 335 -0.13 22.25 3.82
C LEU A 335 0.58 21.98 2.50
N ILE A 336 1.25 22.99 1.94
CA ILE A 336 2.09 22.83 0.73
C ILE A 336 3.25 21.88 1.03
N ALA A 337 3.96 22.06 2.14
CA ALA A 337 5.07 21.22 2.54
C ALA A 337 4.62 19.77 2.79
N LEU A 338 3.49 19.54 3.46
CA LEU A 338 2.88 18.23 3.62
C LEU A 338 2.52 17.60 2.26
N SER A 339 2.01 18.39 1.32
CA SER A 339 1.70 17.92 -0.05
C SER A 339 2.95 17.49 -0.81
N ILE A 340 4.05 18.23 -0.68
CA ILE A 340 5.36 17.87 -1.24
C ILE A 340 5.88 16.59 -0.55
N GLY A 341 5.75 16.49 0.78
CA GLY A 341 6.15 15.32 1.57
C GLY A 341 5.43 14.06 1.11
N VAL A 342 4.10 14.10 1.04
CA VAL A 342 3.26 13.00 0.55
C VAL A 342 3.64 12.62 -0.88
N THR A 343 3.73 13.61 -1.79
CA THR A 343 4.07 13.36 -3.20
C THR A 343 5.43 12.70 -3.34
N GLY A 344 6.43 13.18 -2.61
CA GLY A 344 7.78 12.61 -2.65
C GLY A 344 7.83 11.16 -2.16
N ILE A 345 7.13 10.83 -1.07
CA ILE A 345 7.03 9.46 -0.53
C ILE A 345 6.45 8.50 -1.57
N PHE A 346 5.34 8.88 -2.21
CA PHE A 346 4.68 7.99 -3.17
C PHE A 346 5.40 7.94 -4.53
N CYS A 347 6.03 9.03 -4.99
CA CYS A 347 6.90 9.00 -6.17
C CYS A 347 8.11 8.09 -5.96
N TYR A 348 8.71 8.10 -4.77
CA TYR A 348 9.74 7.14 -4.40
C TYR A 348 9.23 5.71 -4.48
N ALA A 349 8.08 5.43 -3.84
CA ALA A 349 7.50 4.09 -3.80
C ALA A 349 7.19 3.54 -5.21
N ALA A 350 6.74 4.40 -6.13
CA ALA A 350 6.44 4.01 -7.52
C ALA A 350 7.65 3.48 -8.28
N VAL A 351 8.85 3.99 -7.97
CA VAL A 351 10.10 3.64 -8.65
C VAL A 351 10.89 2.58 -7.88
N PHE A 352 10.85 2.65 -6.55
CA PHE A 352 11.69 1.86 -5.64
C PHE A 352 11.54 0.34 -5.80
N TRP A 353 10.32 -0.18 -5.94
CA TRP A 353 10.09 -1.62 -6.04
C TRP A 353 10.68 -2.27 -7.30
N ALA A 354 11.03 -1.49 -8.30
CA ALA A 354 11.77 -1.98 -9.46
C ALA A 354 13.25 -2.28 -9.14
N VAL A 355 13.84 -1.59 -8.16
CA VAL A 355 15.27 -1.73 -7.79
C VAL A 355 15.58 -3.11 -7.23
N PRO A 356 14.95 -3.59 -6.12
CA PRO A 356 15.25 -4.93 -5.59
C PRO A 356 14.88 -6.06 -6.55
N SER A 357 13.88 -5.87 -7.41
CA SER A 357 13.49 -6.88 -8.41
C SER A 357 14.50 -7.04 -9.53
N SER A 358 15.31 -6.02 -9.83
CA SER A 358 16.38 -6.08 -10.85
C SER A 358 17.70 -6.66 -10.30
N MET A 359 17.91 -6.61 -8.98
CA MET A 359 19.16 -7.04 -8.35
C MET A 359 19.18 -8.50 -7.94
N LEU A 360 18.02 -9.12 -7.78
CA LEU A 360 17.85 -10.47 -7.25
C LEU A 360 17.15 -11.35 -8.30
N THR A 361 17.67 -12.54 -8.53
CA THR A 361 17.09 -13.53 -9.46
C THR A 361 16.69 -14.82 -8.73
N GLY A 362 15.71 -15.54 -9.26
CA GLY A 362 15.30 -16.86 -8.73
C GLY A 362 14.71 -16.84 -7.33
N ALA A 363 15.00 -17.85 -6.53
CA ALA A 363 14.48 -18.01 -5.16
C ALA A 363 15.03 -16.95 -4.17
N ALA A 364 16.25 -16.42 -4.40
CA ALA A 364 16.83 -15.34 -3.61
C ALA A 364 16.06 -14.02 -3.82
N ALA A 365 15.51 -13.78 -5.02
CA ALA A 365 14.66 -12.62 -5.26
C ALA A 365 13.40 -12.64 -4.39
N ALA A 366 12.74 -13.80 -4.30
CA ALA A 366 11.54 -13.94 -3.46
C ALA A 366 11.86 -13.74 -1.98
N ALA A 367 12.94 -14.35 -1.48
CA ALA A 367 13.38 -14.21 -0.09
C ALA A 367 13.84 -12.79 0.23
N GLY A 368 14.62 -12.16 -0.66
CA GLY A 368 15.09 -10.79 -0.50
C GLY A 368 13.95 -9.78 -0.52
N LEU A 369 13.01 -9.91 -1.45
CA LEU A 369 11.81 -9.05 -1.49
C LEU A 369 10.94 -9.22 -0.25
N ALA A 370 10.78 -10.46 0.24
CA ALA A 370 10.05 -10.71 1.49
C ALA A 370 10.75 -10.06 2.69
N LEU A 371 12.07 -10.14 2.78
CA LEU A 371 12.86 -9.49 3.84
C LEU A 371 12.73 -7.97 3.76
N VAL A 372 12.92 -7.37 2.56
CA VAL A 372 12.74 -5.93 2.33
C VAL A 372 11.36 -5.48 2.77
N ASN A 373 10.31 -6.22 2.37
CA ASN A 373 8.93 -5.90 2.74
C ASN A 373 8.70 -6.02 4.26
N THR A 374 9.26 -7.05 4.91
CA THR A 374 9.17 -7.22 6.36
C THR A 374 9.82 -6.07 7.10
N VAL A 375 11.05 -5.70 6.73
CA VAL A 375 11.78 -4.57 7.34
C VAL A 375 11.04 -3.25 7.08
N ALA A 376 10.53 -3.03 5.88
CA ALA A 376 9.74 -1.85 5.55
C ALA A 376 8.46 -1.75 6.41
N ASN A 377 7.78 -2.86 6.69
CA ASN A 377 6.58 -2.89 7.53
C ASN A 377 6.87 -2.64 9.03
N VAL A 378 8.11 -2.90 9.50
CA VAL A 378 8.53 -2.42 10.84
C VAL A 378 8.44 -0.90 10.89
N GLY A 379 8.80 -0.18 9.81
CA GLY A 379 8.59 1.26 9.69
C GLY A 379 7.11 1.65 9.77
N SER A 380 6.24 0.88 9.10
CA SER A 380 4.79 1.10 9.14
C SER A 380 4.19 0.98 10.55
N PHE A 381 4.78 0.13 11.40
CA PHE A 381 4.46 0.05 12.82
C PHE A 381 5.07 1.21 13.62
N ALA A 382 6.37 1.43 13.48
CA ALA A 382 7.13 2.34 14.31
C ALA A 382 6.78 3.83 14.05
N GLY A 383 6.50 4.21 12.81
CA GLY A 383 6.22 5.59 12.42
C GLY A 383 5.02 6.20 13.15
N PRO A 384 3.83 5.60 13.07
CA PRO A 384 2.65 6.09 13.78
C PRO A 384 2.84 6.07 15.30
N TYR A 385 3.43 5.02 15.85
CA TYR A 385 3.70 4.93 17.29
C TYR A 385 4.62 6.05 17.77
N ALA A 386 5.76 6.24 17.10
CA ALA A 386 6.72 7.29 17.46
C ALA A 386 6.11 8.70 17.34
N LEU A 387 5.33 8.94 16.28
CA LEU A 387 4.66 10.23 16.08
C LEU A 387 3.64 10.51 17.19
N GLY A 388 2.83 9.51 17.56
CA GLY A 388 1.88 9.62 18.67
C GLY A 388 2.57 9.86 20.00
N TRP A 389 3.66 9.13 20.27
CA TRP A 389 4.45 9.29 21.50
C TRP A 389 5.05 10.70 21.62
N VAL A 390 5.66 11.21 20.54
CA VAL A 390 6.19 12.58 20.53
C VAL A 390 5.08 13.60 20.74
N LYS A 391 3.90 13.40 20.14
CA LYS A 391 2.76 14.28 20.31
C LYS A 391 2.29 14.35 21.77
N ASP A 392 2.20 13.21 22.45
CA ASP A 392 1.81 13.18 23.86
C ASP A 392 2.89 13.79 24.77
N ALA A 393 4.18 13.53 24.48
CA ALA A 393 5.29 14.01 25.27
C ALA A 393 5.54 15.53 25.13
N THR A 394 5.29 16.11 23.94
CA THR A 394 5.65 17.51 23.62
C THR A 394 4.44 18.42 23.40
N GLY A 395 3.24 17.87 23.34
CA GLY A 395 2.03 18.60 22.96
C GLY A 395 1.94 18.99 21.47
N SER A 396 2.97 18.67 20.65
CA SER A 396 3.08 19.08 19.24
C SER A 396 3.48 17.93 18.32
N PHE A 397 3.11 18.01 17.05
CA PHE A 397 3.59 17.08 16.02
C PHE A 397 4.99 17.44 15.48
N SER A 398 5.52 18.65 15.75
CA SER A 398 6.69 19.21 15.08
C SER A 398 7.92 18.30 15.14
N LEU A 399 8.34 17.88 16.34
CA LEU A 399 9.50 16.98 16.48
C LEU A 399 9.23 15.59 15.88
N GLY A 400 8.01 15.09 15.97
CA GLY A 400 7.63 13.82 15.36
C GLY A 400 7.70 13.86 13.83
N ILE A 401 7.26 14.96 13.21
CA ILE A 401 7.36 15.16 11.75
C ILE A 401 8.82 15.27 11.32
N VAL A 402 9.67 15.96 12.09
CA VAL A 402 11.12 16.01 11.84
C VAL A 402 11.71 14.61 11.85
N ALA A 403 11.41 13.81 12.90
CA ALA A 403 11.89 12.44 13.00
C ALA A 403 11.42 11.57 11.80
N LEU A 404 10.15 11.70 11.39
CA LEU A 404 9.64 11.05 10.18
C LEU A 404 10.34 11.52 8.90
N GLY A 405 10.74 12.80 8.83
CA GLY A 405 11.46 13.36 7.69
C GLY A 405 12.88 12.80 7.50
N LEU A 406 13.53 12.36 8.58
CA LEU A 406 14.86 11.73 8.51
C LEU A 406 14.84 10.39 7.75
N GLY A 407 13.75 9.63 7.87
CA GLY A 407 13.60 8.35 7.17
C GLY A 407 13.72 8.48 5.64
N PRO A 408 12.95 9.33 4.98
CA PRO A 408 13.08 9.63 3.54
C PRO A 408 14.46 10.19 3.16
N LEU A 409 15.13 11.00 4.01
CA LEU A 409 16.51 11.46 3.72
C LEU A 409 17.50 10.29 3.69
N VAL A 410 17.41 9.38 4.65
CA VAL A 410 18.22 8.14 4.64
C VAL A 410 17.91 7.33 3.38
N ALA A 411 16.64 7.17 3.01
CA ALA A 411 16.25 6.48 1.80
C ALA A 411 16.81 7.16 0.52
N ALA A 412 16.86 8.50 0.49
CA ALA A 412 17.44 9.25 -0.62
C ALA A 412 18.93 8.97 -0.78
N VAL A 413 19.68 8.98 0.33
CA VAL A 413 21.13 8.66 0.33
C VAL A 413 21.36 7.23 -0.14
N ILE A 414 20.60 6.27 0.38
CA ILE A 414 20.69 4.87 -0.04
C ILE A 414 20.39 4.74 -1.53
N ALA A 415 19.28 5.31 -2.03
CA ALA A 415 18.91 5.24 -3.43
C ALA A 415 19.99 5.85 -4.36
N ALA A 416 20.58 6.99 -3.97
CA ALA A 416 21.66 7.62 -4.73
C ALA A 416 22.95 6.79 -4.73
N SER A 417 23.22 6.03 -3.65
CA SER A 417 24.43 5.20 -3.52
C SER A 417 24.37 3.86 -4.25
N LEU A 418 23.17 3.36 -4.54
CA LEU A 418 22.95 2.07 -5.22
C LEU A 418 23.31 2.14 -6.72
N ARG A 419 24.59 2.25 -7.04
CA ARG A 419 25.12 2.38 -8.42
C ARG A 419 24.89 1.15 -9.32
N ALA A 420 24.43 0.02 -8.75
CA ALA A 420 24.43 -1.27 -9.44
C ALA A 420 23.17 -1.52 -10.31
N ALA A 421 22.02 -0.94 -9.99
CA ALA A 421 20.76 -1.24 -10.68
C ALA A 421 20.77 -0.86 -12.17
N THR A 422 21.40 0.25 -12.53
CA THR A 422 21.47 0.75 -13.93
C THR A 422 22.44 -0.02 -14.84
N ARG A 423 23.43 -0.73 -14.30
CA ARG A 423 24.36 -1.53 -15.13
C ARG A 423 23.77 -2.85 -15.59
N TYR A 424 22.93 -3.49 -14.78
CA TYR A 424 22.30 -4.78 -15.11
C TYR A 424 21.14 -4.64 -16.10
N GLU A 425 20.36 -3.56 -16.04
CA GLU A 425 19.32 -3.28 -17.04
C GLU A 425 19.94 -3.06 -18.45
N LYS A 426 21.09 -2.40 -18.54
CA LYS A 426 21.81 -2.20 -19.83
C LYS A 426 22.45 -3.47 -20.38
N ALA A 427 22.80 -4.43 -19.54
CA ALA A 427 23.35 -5.72 -19.98
C ALA A 427 22.29 -6.74 -20.41
N GLY A 428 21.05 -6.59 -19.97
CA GLY A 428 19.92 -7.48 -20.34
C GLY A 428 19.18 -7.07 -21.62
N THR A 429 19.51 -5.90 -22.19
CA THR A 429 18.92 -5.36 -23.43
C THR A 429 19.87 -5.44 -24.63
N ALA A 430 21.10 -5.93 -24.45
CA ALA A 430 22.06 -6.28 -25.52
C ALA A 430 22.05 -7.81 -25.72
#